data_a495dd0ac518c68152729cd220c1caea
#
_entry.id   a495dd0ac518c68152729cd220c1caea
#
_cell.length_a   1.000
_cell.length_b   1.000
_cell.length_c   1.000
_cell.angle_alpha   90.00
_cell.angle_beta   90.00
_cell.angle_gamma   90.00
#
_symmetry.space_group_name_H-M   'P 1'
#
loop_
_entity.id
_entity.type
_entity.pdbx_description
1 polymer ?
#
loop_
_entity_poly.entity_id
_entity_poly.type
_entity_poly.pdbx_seq_one_letter_code
_entity_poly.pdbx_strand_id
1 'polypeptide(L)'
;MAGNGKNGKKRRRWIWISVIALVLIAVIAGGAVALRPSKEIDPSKLAAVEKGDIARSVVATGKIQPLFKVEVKSKASGIVKKLYVDYGERVKAGQLLCELDKEELQARVREAKATLQATQAAQESAKAALERNQVEAEGPDVPFMKKNMDRAQQLYKDELVAKSAVEDAEKLYQMALNKQTSALRSVALARAELSRSGAQVAQAQAALDRAETDLLNSTIVSPMDGLVLSRDVQVGDAVSSILVNGSQATLIMTLGDVSEVYVLGKVDEADIGKVYLDQAARIVVESFKDKKFNGKVTKISPLGKEKDNVTTFEVRVSILNPGGELKSNMSANAEIIIEEKKGVLLIPE
;
A
#
# COMPACT_ATOMS: atom_id res chain seq x y z
N MET A 1 133.18 -44.70 24.81
CA MET A 1 132.90 -43.37 25.37
C MET A 1 131.46 -42.99 25.03
N ALA A 2 130.70 -42.96 25.95
CA ALA A 2 129.75 -42.00 26.47
C ALA A 2 128.83 -41.45 25.31
N GLY A 3 127.62 -41.34 25.39
CA GLY A 3 126.59 -41.36 26.31
C GLY A 3 125.28 -40.84 25.66
N ASN A 4 124.37 -41.13 26.34
CA ASN A 4 123.16 -40.41 26.60
C ASN A 4 121.95 -40.60 25.77
N GLY A 5 121.03 -41.24 26.39
CA GLY A 5 119.64 -41.26 26.04
C GLY A 5 118.72 -40.77 27.15
N LYS A 6 118.07 -39.73 26.97
CA LYS A 6 116.88 -39.32 27.75
C LYS A 6 115.99 -38.35 26.96
N ASN A 7 115.07 -38.91 26.22
CA ASN A 7 114.01 -38.01 25.75
C ASN A 7 112.67 -38.78 25.34
N GLY A 8 112.52 -40.03 25.76
CA GLY A 8 111.30 -40.78 25.47
C GLY A 8 110.05 -40.55 26.32
N LYS A 9 110.20 -39.99 27.57
CA LYS A 9 109.05 -39.84 28.51
C LYS A 9 108.25 -38.58 28.36
N LYS A 10 108.82 -37.45 27.83
CA LYS A 10 108.08 -36.21 27.63
C LYS A 10 107.16 -36.27 26.44
N ARG A 11 107.50 -36.91 25.36
CA ARG A 11 106.71 -37.04 24.13
C ARG A 11 105.41 -37.83 24.36
N ARG A 12 105.50 -38.89 25.21
CA ARG A 12 104.39 -39.76 25.52
C ARG A 12 103.32 -39.07 26.42
N ARG A 13 103.75 -38.18 27.29
CA ARG A 13 102.82 -37.33 28.15
C ARG A 13 102.08 -36.23 27.37
N TRP A 14 102.71 -35.65 26.34
CA TRP A 14 102.08 -34.69 25.47
C TRP A 14 101.03 -35.32 24.54
N ILE A 15 101.29 -36.53 24.07
CA ILE A 15 100.31 -37.28 23.25
C ILE A 15 99.08 -37.61 24.12
N TRP A 16 99.25 -38.00 25.35
CA TRP A 16 98.15 -38.27 26.26
C TRP A 16 97.39 -36.98 26.67
N ILE A 17 98.01 -35.88 26.77
CA ILE A 17 97.39 -34.57 27.05
C ILE A 17 96.58 -34.13 25.80
N SER A 18 97.13 -34.28 24.65
CA SER A 18 96.36 -33.98 23.38
C SER A 18 95.16 -34.92 23.11
N VAL A 19 95.34 -36.21 23.48
CA VAL A 19 94.20 -37.13 23.41
C VAL A 19 93.12 -36.80 24.43
N ILE A 20 93.47 -36.41 25.68
CA ILE A 20 92.52 -36.03 26.65
C ILE A 20 91.87 -34.69 26.29
N ALA A 21 92.62 -33.74 25.69
CA ALA A 21 92.06 -32.48 25.17
C ALA A 21 91.09 -32.72 24.03
N LEU A 22 91.43 -33.68 23.14
CA LEU A 22 90.52 -34.03 21.97
C LEU A 22 89.22 -34.70 22.43
N VAL A 23 89.35 -35.58 23.50
CA VAL A 23 88.18 -36.24 24.09
C VAL A 23 87.34 -35.20 24.83
N LEU A 24 87.96 -34.23 25.54
CA LEU A 24 87.22 -33.17 26.19
C LEU A 24 86.52 -32.25 25.23
N ILE A 25 87.16 -31.91 24.12
CA ILE A 25 86.53 -31.13 23.03
C ILE A 25 85.34 -31.93 22.39
N ALA A 26 85.51 -33.23 22.19
CA ALA A 26 84.49 -34.11 21.67
C ALA A 26 83.29 -34.21 22.65
N VAL A 27 83.54 -34.30 23.96
CA VAL A 27 82.48 -34.30 24.99
C VAL A 27 81.78 -32.95 25.08
N ILE A 28 82.56 -31.84 25.04
CA ILE A 28 81.98 -30.48 25.03
C ILE A 28 81.15 -30.27 23.73
N ALA A 29 81.65 -30.67 22.57
CA ALA A 29 80.97 -30.59 21.31
C ALA A 29 79.70 -31.49 21.27
N GLY A 30 79.79 -32.71 21.80
CA GLY A 30 78.64 -33.60 21.97
C GLY A 30 77.61 -33.07 22.94
N GLY A 31 78.07 -32.50 24.07
CA GLY A 31 77.20 -31.84 25.05
C GLY A 31 76.50 -30.58 24.48
N ALA A 32 77.21 -29.79 23.68
CA ALA A 32 76.65 -28.61 22.99
C ALA A 32 75.63 -28.94 21.92
N VAL A 33 75.79 -30.11 21.28
CA VAL A 33 74.80 -30.60 20.33
C VAL A 33 73.57 -31.21 21.05
N ALA A 34 73.76 -31.88 22.16
CA ALA A 34 72.72 -32.48 22.97
C ALA A 34 71.90 -31.41 23.78
N LEU A 35 72.53 -30.26 24.09
CA LEU A 35 71.90 -29.13 24.76
C LEU A 35 71.32 -28.10 23.80
N ARG A 36 71.27 -28.37 22.49
CA ARG A 36 70.51 -27.50 21.59
C ARG A 36 69.04 -27.61 21.98
N PRO A 37 68.36 -26.51 22.41
CA PRO A 37 66.96 -26.55 22.70
C PRO A 37 66.26 -26.96 21.39
N SER A 38 65.58 -28.08 21.38
CA SER A 38 64.60 -28.38 20.31
C SER A 38 63.66 -27.18 20.30
N LYS A 39 63.47 -26.56 19.14
CA LYS A 39 62.42 -25.58 18.95
C LYS A 39 61.08 -26.33 19.08
N GLU A 40 60.70 -26.63 20.33
CA GLU A 40 59.31 -27.00 20.59
C GLU A 40 58.46 -25.84 20.17
N ILE A 41 57.69 -26.05 19.10
CA ILE A 41 56.69 -25.07 18.70
C ILE A 41 55.70 -25.01 19.83
N ASP A 42 55.58 -23.83 20.47
CA ASP A 42 54.70 -23.58 21.57
C ASP A 42 53.28 -24.06 21.20
N PRO A 43 52.65 -25.00 21.93
CA PRO A 43 51.33 -25.53 21.60
C PRO A 43 50.25 -24.44 21.49
N SER A 44 50.49 -23.30 22.16
CA SER A 44 49.58 -22.13 22.08
C SER A 44 49.62 -21.42 20.71
N LYS A 45 50.62 -21.70 19.88
CA LYS A 45 50.78 -21.17 18.53
C LYS A 45 50.30 -22.13 17.44
N LEU A 46 49.82 -23.30 17.84
CA LEU A 46 49.27 -24.31 16.91
C LEU A 46 47.72 -24.20 16.98
N ALA A 47 47.13 -23.82 15.89
CA ALA A 47 45.67 -23.88 15.72
C ALA A 47 45.29 -25.12 14.90
N ALA A 48 44.27 -25.83 15.34
CA ALA A 48 43.73 -26.94 14.61
C ALA A 48 43.02 -26.43 13.35
N VAL A 49 43.40 -27.01 12.22
CA VAL A 49 42.70 -26.74 10.93
C VAL A 49 41.46 -27.59 10.91
N GLU A 50 40.31 -26.96 10.87
CA GLU A 50 39.02 -27.63 10.78
C GLU A 50 38.46 -27.52 9.36
N LYS A 51 37.71 -28.57 8.94
CA LYS A 51 36.92 -28.48 7.70
C LYS A 51 35.61 -27.82 7.99
N GLY A 52 35.33 -26.75 7.28
CA GLY A 52 34.07 -26.03 7.41
C GLY A 52 33.66 -25.31 6.12
N ASP A 53 32.51 -24.71 6.16
CA ASP A 53 31.96 -23.92 5.06
C ASP A 53 32.26 -22.45 5.30
N ILE A 54 32.80 -21.75 4.33
CA ILE A 54 33.03 -20.32 4.35
C ILE A 54 32.16 -19.65 3.28
N ALA A 55 31.43 -18.64 3.69
CA ALA A 55 30.62 -17.83 2.78
C ALA A 55 31.10 -16.39 2.79
N ARG A 56 31.27 -15.82 1.61
CA ARG A 56 31.40 -14.37 1.45
C ARG A 56 30.01 -13.79 1.30
N SER A 57 29.62 -12.90 2.18
CA SER A 57 28.28 -12.33 2.22
C SER A 57 28.30 -10.81 2.35
N VAL A 58 27.23 -10.16 1.90
CA VAL A 58 26.88 -8.77 2.20
C VAL A 58 25.80 -8.79 3.25
N VAL A 59 26.00 -8.02 4.31
CA VAL A 59 25.02 -7.90 5.40
C VAL A 59 24.09 -6.73 5.15
N ALA A 60 22.80 -7.02 5.04
CA ALA A 60 21.73 -6.03 4.94
C ALA A 60 20.95 -5.99 6.26
N THR A 61 21.12 -4.94 7.04
CA THR A 61 20.38 -4.74 8.30
C THR A 61 19.07 -4.04 8.02
N GLY A 62 17.97 -4.53 8.56
CA GLY A 62 16.65 -3.96 8.30
C GLY A 62 15.56 -4.44 9.24
N LYS A 63 14.32 -4.20 8.82
CA LYS A 63 13.12 -4.63 9.55
C LYS A 63 12.29 -5.57 8.71
N ILE A 64 11.67 -6.54 9.38
CA ILE A 64 10.70 -7.44 8.76
C ILE A 64 9.43 -6.66 8.46
N GLN A 65 8.93 -6.81 7.24
CA GLN A 65 7.66 -6.24 6.79
C GLN A 65 6.78 -7.33 6.18
N PRO A 66 5.45 -7.22 6.31
CA PRO A 66 4.53 -8.14 5.66
C PRO A 66 4.57 -7.92 4.14
N LEU A 67 4.22 -8.95 3.37
CA LEU A 67 4.21 -8.87 1.91
C LEU A 67 3.34 -7.72 1.40
N PHE A 68 2.15 -7.58 1.97
CA PHE A 68 1.25 -6.44 1.75
C PHE A 68 0.87 -5.82 3.08
N LYS A 69 0.84 -4.51 3.12
CA LYS A 69 0.37 -3.71 4.25
C LYS A 69 -0.67 -2.71 3.75
N VAL A 70 -1.87 -2.74 4.34
CA VAL A 70 -2.94 -1.80 4.02
C VAL A 70 -3.37 -1.06 5.27
N GLU A 71 -3.37 0.27 5.18
CA GLU A 71 -3.90 1.15 6.21
C GLU A 71 -5.37 1.41 5.93
N VAL A 72 -6.24 0.86 6.77
CA VAL A 72 -7.68 1.09 6.69
C VAL A 72 -8.01 2.41 7.36
N LYS A 73 -8.38 3.39 6.56
CA LYS A 73 -8.74 4.75 7.00
C LYS A 73 -10.24 4.96 6.87
N SER A 74 -10.80 5.82 7.73
CA SER A 74 -12.23 6.14 7.68
C SER A 74 -12.58 6.92 6.42
N LYS A 75 -13.68 6.51 5.76
CA LYS A 75 -14.30 7.25 4.66
C LYS A 75 -15.48 8.11 5.14
N ALA A 76 -16.02 7.86 6.32
CA ALA A 76 -17.05 8.66 6.96
C ALA A 76 -16.53 9.30 8.24
N SER A 77 -17.08 10.44 8.63
CA SER A 77 -16.83 11.06 9.93
C SER A 77 -17.92 10.63 10.92
N GLY A 78 -17.54 10.39 12.16
CA GLY A 78 -18.47 9.96 13.19
C GLY A 78 -17.75 9.45 14.43
N ILE A 79 -18.50 8.89 15.37
CA ILE A 79 -17.99 8.27 16.59
C ILE A 79 -17.99 6.76 16.41
N VAL A 80 -16.91 6.10 16.82
CA VAL A 80 -16.82 4.63 16.81
C VAL A 80 -17.82 4.05 17.81
N LYS A 81 -18.82 3.35 17.31
CA LYS A 81 -19.87 2.70 18.13
C LYS A 81 -19.47 1.30 18.55
N LYS A 82 -18.85 0.54 17.65
CA LYS A 82 -18.48 -0.84 17.91
C LYS A 82 -17.27 -1.26 17.09
N LEU A 83 -16.37 -2.03 17.70
CA LEU A 83 -15.27 -2.74 17.08
C LEU A 83 -15.57 -4.24 17.09
N TYR A 84 -15.35 -4.91 15.97
CA TYR A 84 -15.67 -6.32 15.78
C TYR A 84 -14.44 -7.22 15.77
N VAL A 85 -13.26 -6.61 15.63
CA VAL A 85 -11.98 -7.30 15.56
C VAL A 85 -10.92 -6.56 16.39
N ASP A 86 -9.92 -7.31 16.86
CA ASP A 86 -8.79 -6.75 17.60
C ASP A 86 -7.45 -7.10 16.92
N TYR A 87 -6.35 -6.49 17.40
CA TYR A 87 -5.01 -6.81 16.89
C TYR A 87 -4.67 -8.29 17.11
N GLY A 88 -4.01 -8.90 16.13
CA GLY A 88 -3.66 -10.31 16.17
C GLY A 88 -4.75 -11.26 15.63
N GLU A 89 -5.94 -10.74 15.26
CA GLU A 89 -6.99 -11.55 14.64
C GLU A 89 -6.85 -11.61 13.12
N ARG A 90 -7.22 -12.75 12.53
CA ARG A 90 -7.28 -12.91 11.07
C ARG A 90 -8.64 -12.46 10.55
N VAL A 91 -8.63 -11.68 9.49
CA VAL A 91 -9.82 -11.15 8.83
C VAL A 91 -9.86 -11.56 7.37
N LYS A 92 -11.07 -11.66 6.82
CA LYS A 92 -11.33 -11.91 5.40
C LYS A 92 -11.76 -10.62 4.70
N ALA A 93 -11.54 -10.54 3.40
CA ALA A 93 -12.05 -9.46 2.57
C ALA A 93 -13.58 -9.34 2.74
N GLY A 94 -14.08 -8.11 2.95
CA GLY A 94 -15.48 -7.84 3.24
C GLY A 94 -15.93 -8.08 4.68
N GLN A 95 -15.08 -8.62 5.56
CA GLN A 95 -15.40 -8.80 6.96
C GLN A 95 -15.52 -7.45 7.68
N LEU A 96 -16.53 -7.31 8.54
CA LEU A 96 -16.80 -6.12 9.33
C LEU A 96 -15.69 -5.91 10.37
N LEU A 97 -15.07 -4.74 10.34
CA LEU A 97 -14.00 -4.34 11.26
C LEU A 97 -14.52 -3.41 12.35
N CYS A 98 -15.21 -2.35 11.91
CA CYS A 98 -15.64 -1.27 12.78
C CYS A 98 -16.95 -0.69 12.28
N GLU A 99 -17.79 -0.22 13.19
CA GLU A 99 -19.06 0.46 12.92
C GLU A 99 -19.08 1.81 13.63
N LEU A 100 -19.35 2.85 12.86
CA LEU A 100 -19.57 4.19 13.40
C LEU A 100 -21.04 4.36 13.84
N ASP A 101 -21.32 5.34 14.66
CA ASP A 101 -22.69 5.67 15.01
C ASP A 101 -23.43 6.16 13.76
N LYS A 102 -24.53 5.48 13.45
CA LYS A 102 -25.34 5.67 12.25
C LYS A 102 -26.55 6.57 12.44
N GLU A 103 -26.87 6.96 13.69
CA GLU A 103 -28.12 7.64 14.00
C GLU A 103 -28.27 8.95 13.23
N GLU A 104 -27.23 9.79 13.25
CA GLU A 104 -27.23 11.04 12.49
C GLU A 104 -27.25 10.81 10.97
N LEU A 105 -26.46 9.84 10.47
CA LEU A 105 -26.42 9.53 9.04
C LEU A 105 -27.74 8.96 8.53
N GLN A 106 -28.41 8.12 9.31
CA GLN A 106 -29.77 7.65 9.01
C GLN A 106 -30.80 8.78 9.00
N ALA A 107 -30.66 9.77 9.90
CA ALA A 107 -31.51 10.94 9.89
C ALA A 107 -31.32 11.76 8.60
N ARG A 108 -30.09 11.97 8.17
CA ARG A 108 -29.77 12.66 6.88
C ARG A 108 -30.32 11.90 5.67
N VAL A 109 -30.25 10.58 5.64
CA VAL A 109 -30.86 9.77 4.57
C VAL A 109 -32.39 9.96 4.54
N ARG A 110 -33.06 9.94 5.72
CA ARG A 110 -34.52 10.20 5.80
C ARG A 110 -34.87 11.60 5.31
N GLU A 111 -34.11 12.61 5.67
CA GLU A 111 -34.29 13.99 5.23
C GLU A 111 -34.13 14.15 3.71
N ALA A 112 -33.03 13.61 3.15
CA ALA A 112 -32.78 13.63 1.71
C ALA A 112 -33.88 12.89 0.92
N LYS A 113 -34.36 11.76 1.45
CA LYS A 113 -35.48 11.00 0.86
C LYS A 113 -36.78 11.79 0.89
N ALA A 114 -37.11 12.46 1.98
CA ALA A 114 -38.27 13.31 2.07
C ALA A 114 -38.20 14.49 1.06
N THR A 115 -37.02 15.11 0.92
CA THR A 115 -36.78 16.17 -0.06
C THR A 115 -36.97 15.67 -1.49
N LEU A 116 -36.46 14.47 -1.81
CA LEU A 116 -36.66 13.84 -3.11
C LEU A 116 -38.16 13.62 -3.39
N GLN A 117 -38.93 13.10 -2.43
CA GLN A 117 -40.37 12.90 -2.58
C GLN A 117 -41.10 14.21 -2.83
N ALA A 118 -40.74 15.31 -2.12
CA ALA A 118 -41.32 16.61 -2.32
C ALA A 118 -41.03 17.16 -3.73
N THR A 119 -39.81 17.05 -4.21
CA THR A 119 -39.44 17.50 -5.57
C THR A 119 -40.09 16.65 -6.66
N GLN A 120 -40.25 15.33 -6.46
CA GLN A 120 -40.99 14.46 -7.36
C GLN A 120 -42.46 14.84 -7.46
N ALA A 121 -43.12 15.16 -6.32
CA ALA A 121 -44.50 15.64 -6.33
C ALA A 121 -44.63 17.00 -7.05
N ALA A 122 -43.66 17.90 -6.91
CA ALA A 122 -43.64 19.16 -7.66
C ALA A 122 -43.48 18.94 -9.17
N GLN A 123 -42.64 17.97 -9.59
CA GLN A 123 -42.48 17.58 -11.00
C GLN A 123 -43.76 17.01 -11.58
N GLU A 124 -44.46 16.16 -10.84
CA GLU A 124 -45.74 15.60 -11.28
C GLU A 124 -46.82 16.67 -11.46
N SER A 125 -46.84 17.68 -10.51
CA SER A 125 -47.69 18.84 -10.65
C SER A 125 -47.38 19.68 -11.90
N ALA A 126 -46.08 19.90 -12.18
CA ALA A 126 -45.66 20.62 -13.38
C ALA A 126 -46.01 19.85 -14.68
N LYS A 127 -45.96 18.52 -14.65
CA LYS A 127 -46.36 17.66 -15.74
C LYS A 127 -47.86 17.74 -16.00
N ALA A 128 -48.67 17.65 -14.97
CA ALA A 128 -50.14 17.82 -15.10
C ALA A 128 -50.52 19.22 -15.59
N ALA A 129 -49.79 20.27 -15.20
CA ALA A 129 -49.98 21.61 -15.73
C ALA A 129 -49.64 21.72 -17.23
N LEU A 130 -48.56 21.04 -17.67
CA LEU A 130 -48.21 20.96 -19.11
C LEU A 130 -49.31 20.25 -19.91
N GLU A 131 -49.77 19.08 -19.44
CA GLU A 131 -50.85 18.33 -20.10
C GLU A 131 -52.12 19.15 -20.24
N ARG A 132 -52.55 19.86 -19.17
CA ARG A 132 -53.69 20.77 -19.23
C ARG A 132 -53.50 21.87 -20.29
N ASN A 133 -52.34 22.55 -20.30
CA ASN A 133 -52.05 23.59 -21.28
C ASN A 133 -51.98 23.06 -22.73
N GLN A 134 -51.55 21.85 -22.92
CA GLN A 134 -51.55 21.18 -24.25
C GLN A 134 -52.96 20.96 -24.77
N VAL A 135 -53.86 20.43 -23.92
CA VAL A 135 -55.28 20.24 -24.28
C VAL A 135 -55.93 21.57 -24.62
N GLU A 136 -55.64 22.66 -23.87
CA GLU A 136 -56.16 24.00 -24.14
C GLU A 136 -55.64 24.53 -25.50
N ALA A 137 -54.38 24.28 -25.85
CA ALA A 137 -53.81 24.74 -27.12
C ALA A 137 -54.29 23.95 -28.34
N GLU A 138 -54.75 22.70 -28.16
CA GLU A 138 -55.35 21.85 -29.23
C GLU A 138 -56.82 22.16 -29.49
N GLY A 139 -57.41 23.13 -28.80
CA GLY A 139 -58.84 23.46 -28.90
C GLY A 139 -59.32 23.68 -30.32
N PRO A 140 -60.54 23.21 -30.67
CA PRO A 140 -61.09 23.20 -32.03
C PRO A 140 -61.55 24.57 -32.58
N ASP A 141 -61.42 25.65 -31.77
CA ASP A 141 -61.95 26.97 -32.08
C ASP A 141 -61.39 27.54 -33.39
N VAL A 142 -60.09 27.47 -33.63
CA VAL A 142 -59.42 28.08 -34.79
C VAL A 142 -59.85 27.46 -36.11
N PRO A 143 -59.86 26.11 -36.32
CA PRO A 143 -60.37 25.50 -37.57
C PRO A 143 -61.84 25.80 -37.81
N PHE A 144 -62.65 25.86 -36.73
CA PHE A 144 -64.07 26.16 -36.83
C PHE A 144 -64.32 27.61 -37.25
N MET A 145 -63.64 28.57 -36.59
CA MET A 145 -63.76 30.00 -36.94
C MET A 145 -63.25 30.29 -38.36
N LYS A 146 -62.14 29.62 -38.77
CA LYS A 146 -61.65 29.71 -40.15
C LYS A 146 -62.71 29.28 -41.18
N LYS A 147 -63.37 28.11 -40.98
CA LYS A 147 -64.44 27.66 -41.85
C LYS A 147 -65.61 28.63 -41.89
N ASN A 148 -65.97 29.28 -40.78
CA ASN A 148 -67.00 30.29 -40.71
C ASN A 148 -66.60 31.54 -41.51
N MET A 149 -65.38 32.02 -41.38
CA MET A 149 -64.82 33.15 -42.14
C MET A 149 -64.82 32.83 -43.63
N ASP A 150 -64.30 31.66 -44.08
CA ASP A 150 -64.29 31.25 -45.49
C ASP A 150 -65.70 31.19 -46.07
N ARG A 151 -66.69 30.70 -45.31
CA ARG A 151 -68.05 30.66 -45.67
C ARG A 151 -68.66 32.07 -45.85
N ALA A 152 -68.41 32.97 -44.89
CA ALA A 152 -68.86 34.37 -44.93
C ALA A 152 -68.29 35.09 -46.18
N GLN A 153 -67.00 34.87 -46.48
CA GLN A 153 -66.35 35.42 -47.69
C GLN A 153 -66.96 34.90 -48.96
N GLN A 154 -67.36 33.60 -49.08
CA GLN A 154 -67.99 33.04 -50.23
C GLN A 154 -69.41 33.65 -50.44
N LEU A 155 -70.19 33.71 -49.33
CA LEU A 155 -71.56 34.30 -49.42
C LEU A 155 -71.51 35.82 -49.75
N TYR A 156 -70.49 36.53 -49.38
CA TYR A 156 -70.29 37.93 -49.76
C TYR A 156 -69.94 38.04 -51.26
N LYS A 157 -69.13 37.16 -51.83
CA LYS A 157 -68.84 37.13 -53.26
C LYS A 157 -70.07 36.82 -54.07
N ASP A 158 -70.99 36.03 -53.51
CA ASP A 158 -72.32 35.69 -54.15
C ASP A 158 -73.40 36.80 -53.86
N GLU A 159 -72.96 37.97 -53.26
CA GLU A 159 -73.84 39.15 -52.92
C GLU A 159 -74.95 38.81 -51.89
N LEU A 160 -74.86 37.72 -51.12
CA LEU A 160 -75.90 37.21 -50.23
C LEU A 160 -75.77 37.78 -48.80
N VAL A 161 -74.65 38.39 -48.43
CA VAL A 161 -74.41 38.98 -47.09
C VAL A 161 -73.69 40.35 -47.18
N ALA A 162 -73.86 41.18 -46.17
CA ALA A 162 -73.20 42.49 -46.12
C ALA A 162 -71.70 42.33 -45.77
N LYS A 163 -70.84 43.29 -46.12
CA LYS A 163 -69.40 43.35 -45.82
C LYS A 163 -69.14 43.23 -44.36
N SER A 164 -69.98 43.84 -43.50
CA SER A 164 -69.84 43.75 -42.02
C SER A 164 -69.88 42.31 -41.52
N ALA A 165 -70.61 41.41 -42.13
CA ALA A 165 -70.65 40.00 -41.73
C ALA A 165 -69.28 39.28 -41.96
N VAL A 166 -68.57 39.66 -43.05
CA VAL A 166 -67.23 39.16 -43.29
C VAL A 166 -66.23 39.70 -42.29
N GLU A 167 -66.32 41.03 -41.99
CA GLU A 167 -65.48 41.70 -41.03
C GLU A 167 -65.62 41.12 -39.59
N ASP A 168 -66.87 40.81 -39.20
CA ASP A 168 -67.19 40.15 -37.94
C ASP A 168 -66.63 38.71 -37.89
N ALA A 169 -66.78 37.95 -38.96
CA ALA A 169 -66.21 36.58 -39.01
C ALA A 169 -64.70 36.58 -39.02
N GLU A 170 -64.05 37.55 -39.69
CA GLU A 170 -62.60 37.74 -39.66
C GLU A 170 -62.10 38.11 -38.28
N LYS A 171 -62.78 39.05 -37.59
CA LYS A 171 -62.47 39.42 -36.22
C LYS A 171 -62.56 38.23 -35.28
N LEU A 172 -63.59 37.38 -35.38
CA LEU A 172 -63.74 36.19 -34.55
C LEU A 172 -62.59 35.18 -34.82
N TYR A 173 -62.21 35.01 -36.07
CA TYR A 173 -61.11 34.15 -36.48
C TYR A 173 -59.75 34.67 -35.89
N GLN A 174 -59.48 35.99 -35.99
CA GLN A 174 -58.28 36.61 -35.39
C GLN A 174 -58.24 36.48 -33.87
N MET A 175 -59.40 36.62 -33.22
CA MET A 175 -59.50 36.40 -31.77
C MET A 175 -59.18 34.94 -31.38
N ALA A 176 -59.69 33.96 -32.15
CA ALA A 176 -59.38 32.55 -31.92
C ALA A 176 -57.92 32.24 -32.16
N LEU A 177 -57.29 32.82 -33.19
CA LEU A 177 -55.88 32.67 -33.51
C LEU A 177 -54.97 33.24 -32.39
N ASN A 178 -55.32 34.46 -31.89
CA ASN A 178 -54.59 35.07 -30.79
C ASN A 178 -54.70 34.24 -29.49
N LYS A 179 -55.87 33.69 -29.19
CA LYS A 179 -56.11 32.78 -28.07
C LYS A 179 -55.24 31.52 -28.19
N GLN A 180 -55.19 30.87 -29.35
CA GLN A 180 -54.37 29.72 -29.60
C GLN A 180 -52.88 30.05 -29.46
N THR A 181 -52.42 31.16 -30.05
CA THR A 181 -51.02 31.61 -29.91
C THR A 181 -50.64 31.83 -28.46
N SER A 182 -51.55 32.40 -27.65
CA SER A 182 -51.33 32.58 -26.18
C SER A 182 -51.24 31.20 -25.47
N ALA A 183 -52.13 30.26 -25.81
CA ALA A 183 -52.12 28.92 -25.25
C ALA A 183 -50.80 28.16 -25.60
N LEU A 184 -50.35 28.27 -26.86
CA LEU A 184 -49.07 27.67 -27.28
C LEU A 184 -47.87 28.26 -26.51
N ARG A 185 -47.88 29.57 -26.20
CA ARG A 185 -46.85 30.20 -25.31
C ARG A 185 -46.93 29.66 -23.91
N SER A 186 -48.15 29.42 -23.38
CA SER A 186 -48.34 28.79 -22.07
C SER A 186 -47.80 27.36 -22.01
N VAL A 187 -47.96 26.58 -23.10
CA VAL A 187 -47.33 25.24 -23.25
C VAL A 187 -45.81 25.34 -23.19
N ALA A 188 -45.19 26.32 -23.87
CA ALA A 188 -43.75 26.52 -23.83
C ALA A 188 -43.23 26.86 -22.43
N LEU A 189 -43.97 27.73 -21.69
CA LEU A 189 -43.64 28.04 -20.31
C LEU A 189 -43.78 26.83 -19.37
N ALA A 190 -44.91 26.06 -19.52
CA ALA A 190 -45.11 24.85 -18.72
C ALA A 190 -44.05 23.78 -19.00
N ARG A 191 -43.58 23.66 -20.25
CA ARG A 191 -42.47 22.77 -20.62
C ARG A 191 -41.16 23.19 -19.97
N ALA A 192 -40.86 24.48 -19.94
CA ALA A 192 -39.66 25.00 -19.25
C ALA A 192 -39.73 24.73 -17.73
N GLU A 193 -40.93 24.89 -17.14
CA GLU A 193 -41.14 24.59 -15.71
C GLU A 193 -40.97 23.10 -15.39
N LEU A 194 -41.52 22.22 -16.25
CA LEU A 194 -41.28 20.77 -16.14
C LEU A 194 -39.77 20.43 -16.23
N SER A 195 -39.05 21.07 -17.15
CA SER A 195 -37.59 20.87 -17.26
C SER A 195 -36.85 21.34 -15.99
N ARG A 196 -37.28 22.49 -15.45
CA ARG A 196 -36.72 23.02 -14.19
C ARG A 196 -36.96 22.07 -13.00
N SER A 197 -38.20 21.58 -12.87
CA SER A 197 -38.56 20.64 -11.80
C SER A 197 -37.83 19.30 -11.94
N GLY A 198 -37.63 18.84 -13.19
CA GLY A 198 -36.81 17.66 -13.49
C GLY A 198 -35.32 17.82 -13.01
N ALA A 199 -34.73 18.99 -13.23
CA ALA A 199 -33.39 19.29 -12.70
C ALA A 199 -33.35 19.31 -11.17
N GLN A 200 -34.43 19.79 -10.50
CA GLN A 200 -34.53 19.76 -9.03
C GLN A 200 -34.63 18.33 -8.49
N VAL A 201 -35.40 17.45 -9.16
CA VAL A 201 -35.43 16.01 -8.82
C VAL A 201 -34.05 15.37 -8.96
N ALA A 202 -33.32 15.64 -10.06
CA ALA A 202 -31.97 15.12 -10.24
C ALA A 202 -31.00 15.61 -9.14
N GLN A 203 -31.12 16.87 -8.73
CA GLN A 203 -30.34 17.43 -7.61
C GLN A 203 -30.67 16.74 -6.29
N ALA A 204 -31.96 16.54 -5.98
CA ALA A 204 -32.40 15.85 -4.77
C ALA A 204 -31.99 14.37 -4.74
N GLN A 205 -32.05 13.70 -5.91
CA GLN A 205 -31.55 12.33 -6.05
C GLN A 205 -30.05 12.24 -5.74
N ALA A 206 -29.23 13.15 -6.30
CA ALA A 206 -27.80 13.18 -6.03
C ALA A 206 -27.48 13.46 -4.55
N ALA A 207 -28.33 14.23 -3.87
CA ALA A 207 -28.21 14.46 -2.43
C ALA A 207 -28.52 13.19 -1.63
N LEU A 208 -29.55 12.44 -2.02
CA LEU A 208 -29.88 11.15 -1.40
C LEU A 208 -28.75 10.13 -1.61
N ASP A 209 -28.27 9.97 -2.83
CA ASP A 209 -27.18 9.04 -3.16
C ASP A 209 -25.92 9.34 -2.34
N ARG A 210 -25.63 10.62 -2.09
CA ARG A 210 -24.52 11.03 -1.21
C ARG A 210 -24.78 10.63 0.22
N ALA A 211 -25.96 10.90 0.76
CA ALA A 211 -26.31 10.53 2.13
C ALA A 211 -26.29 9.02 2.36
N GLU A 212 -26.76 8.22 1.39
CA GLU A 212 -26.68 6.76 1.42
C GLU A 212 -25.24 6.25 1.35
N THR A 213 -24.41 6.87 0.52
CA THR A 213 -22.97 6.54 0.43
C THR A 213 -22.27 6.82 1.76
N ASP A 214 -22.56 7.94 2.41
CA ASP A 214 -22.00 8.28 3.72
C ASP A 214 -22.45 7.29 4.79
N LEU A 215 -23.71 6.84 4.74
CA LEU A 215 -24.22 5.79 5.62
C LEU A 215 -23.54 4.44 5.36
N LEU A 216 -23.32 4.05 4.13
CA LEU A 216 -22.56 2.83 3.79
C LEU A 216 -21.12 2.91 4.28
N ASN A 217 -20.45 4.05 4.11
CA ASN A 217 -19.08 4.30 4.56
C ASN A 217 -18.92 4.31 6.08
N SER A 218 -20.02 4.42 6.86
CA SER A 218 -20.00 4.29 8.31
C SER A 218 -19.77 2.85 8.80
N THR A 219 -19.87 1.87 7.88
CA THR A 219 -19.57 0.46 8.12
C THR A 219 -18.23 0.15 7.47
N ILE A 220 -17.19 -0.02 8.28
CA ILE A 220 -15.83 -0.19 7.81
C ILE A 220 -15.52 -1.68 7.72
N VAL A 221 -15.19 -2.13 6.50
CA VAL A 221 -14.91 -3.55 6.20
C VAL A 221 -13.45 -3.73 5.74
N SER A 222 -12.94 -4.94 5.87
CA SER A 222 -11.62 -5.30 5.40
C SER A 222 -11.54 -5.29 3.87
N PRO A 223 -10.54 -4.60 3.27
CA PRO A 223 -10.33 -4.63 1.82
C PRO A 223 -9.62 -5.90 1.32
N MET A 224 -9.04 -6.70 2.24
CA MET A 224 -8.23 -7.88 1.90
C MET A 224 -8.27 -8.93 2.99
N ASP A 225 -7.87 -10.15 2.64
CA ASP A 225 -7.56 -11.18 3.63
C ASP A 225 -6.22 -10.85 4.32
N GLY A 226 -6.14 -11.00 5.65
CA GLY A 226 -4.92 -10.69 6.37
C GLY A 226 -5.03 -10.78 7.87
N LEU A 227 -3.96 -10.37 8.53
CA LEU A 227 -3.86 -10.24 9.98
C LEU A 227 -4.00 -8.76 10.37
N VAL A 228 -4.75 -8.46 11.42
CA VAL A 228 -4.80 -7.12 12.02
C VAL A 228 -3.47 -6.87 12.75
N LEU A 229 -2.64 -5.98 12.21
CA LEU A 229 -1.33 -5.65 12.76
C LEU A 229 -1.41 -4.61 13.87
N SER A 230 -2.29 -3.60 13.71
CA SER A 230 -2.58 -2.60 14.73
C SER A 230 -4.03 -2.18 14.68
N ARG A 231 -4.53 -1.73 15.83
CA ARG A 231 -5.82 -1.07 16.01
C ARG A 231 -5.53 0.29 16.63
N ASP A 232 -5.84 1.32 15.87
CA ASP A 232 -5.44 2.70 16.18
C ASP A 232 -6.59 3.54 16.76
N VAL A 233 -7.79 2.96 16.90
CA VAL A 233 -8.98 3.60 17.47
C VAL A 233 -9.65 2.74 18.53
N GLN A 234 -10.44 3.39 19.41
CA GLN A 234 -11.22 2.74 20.47
C GLN A 234 -12.72 3.09 20.31
N VAL A 235 -13.58 2.33 20.99
CA VAL A 235 -15.00 2.65 21.08
C VAL A 235 -15.17 3.99 21.79
N GLY A 236 -15.92 4.91 21.17
CA GLY A 236 -16.09 6.27 21.64
C GLY A 236 -15.18 7.31 20.99
N ASP A 237 -14.16 6.88 20.23
CA ASP A 237 -13.29 7.82 19.52
C ASP A 237 -14.02 8.50 18.35
N ALA A 238 -13.71 9.77 18.15
CA ALA A 238 -14.16 10.53 16.98
C ALA A 238 -13.20 10.30 15.82
N VAL A 239 -13.72 9.90 14.65
CA VAL A 239 -12.97 9.67 13.43
C VAL A 239 -13.34 10.67 12.34
N SER A 240 -12.35 11.07 11.56
CA SER A 240 -12.50 11.99 10.43
C SER A 240 -12.39 11.27 9.11
N SER A 241 -13.22 11.68 8.13
CA SER A 241 -13.24 11.15 6.77
C SER A 241 -12.05 11.64 5.95
N ILE A 242 -11.55 10.76 5.06
CA ILE A 242 -10.59 11.13 4.01
C ILE A 242 -11.18 12.11 2.98
N LEU A 243 -12.52 12.19 2.89
CA LEU A 243 -13.24 13.00 1.90
C LEU A 243 -13.45 14.45 2.36
N VAL A 244 -13.10 14.79 3.60
CA VAL A 244 -13.20 16.16 4.13
C VAL A 244 -11.92 16.92 3.83
N ASN A 245 -12.03 18.01 3.03
CA ASN A 245 -10.90 18.86 2.69
C ASN A 245 -10.22 19.45 3.93
N GLY A 246 -8.90 19.30 4.01
CA GLY A 246 -8.08 19.85 5.09
C GLY A 246 -7.98 18.98 6.34
N SER A 247 -8.66 17.83 6.40
CA SER A 247 -8.57 16.88 7.49
C SER A 247 -7.74 15.67 7.11
N GLN A 248 -6.81 15.22 7.97
CA GLN A 248 -6.18 13.92 7.78
C GLN A 248 -7.17 12.82 8.18
N ALA A 249 -7.36 11.84 7.27
CA ALA A 249 -8.21 10.69 7.56
C ALA A 249 -7.68 9.93 8.78
N THR A 250 -8.57 9.63 9.71
CA THR A 250 -8.21 8.82 10.88
C THR A 250 -7.90 7.39 10.45
N LEU A 251 -6.73 6.89 10.84
CA LEU A 251 -6.33 5.50 10.69
C LEU A 251 -7.14 4.65 11.70
N ILE A 252 -7.86 3.67 11.20
CA ILE A 252 -8.67 2.78 12.02
C ILE A 252 -7.86 1.55 12.44
N MET A 253 -7.32 0.84 11.45
CA MET A 253 -6.56 -0.39 11.62
C MET A 253 -5.51 -0.52 10.53
N THR A 254 -4.45 -1.26 10.82
CA THR A 254 -3.47 -1.69 9.83
C THR A 254 -3.61 -3.19 9.62
N LEU A 255 -3.81 -3.60 8.38
CA LEU A 255 -3.86 -5.00 7.97
C LEU A 255 -2.58 -5.39 7.24
N GLY A 256 -2.19 -6.65 7.35
CA GLY A 256 -1.05 -7.17 6.61
C GLY A 256 -1.16 -8.66 6.30
N ASP A 257 -0.64 -9.04 5.15
CA ASP A 257 -0.42 -10.44 4.84
C ASP A 257 0.93 -10.86 5.41
N VAL A 258 0.89 -11.73 6.41
CA VAL A 258 2.05 -12.24 7.15
C VAL A 258 2.41 -13.69 6.78
N SER A 259 1.75 -14.29 5.78
CA SER A 259 2.07 -15.63 5.28
C SER A 259 3.45 -15.67 4.66
N GLU A 260 3.81 -14.61 3.97
CA GLU A 260 5.13 -14.33 3.46
C GLU A 260 5.55 -12.94 3.97
N VAL A 261 6.78 -12.84 4.45
CA VAL A 261 7.35 -11.59 4.93
C VAL A 261 8.67 -11.32 4.23
N TYR A 262 9.14 -10.09 4.25
CA TYR A 262 10.45 -9.75 3.74
C TYR A 262 11.22 -8.87 4.71
N VAL A 263 12.53 -9.01 4.70
CA VAL A 263 13.43 -8.04 5.34
C VAL A 263 13.64 -6.89 4.35
N LEU A 264 13.29 -5.68 4.74
CA LEU A 264 13.68 -4.47 4.04
C LEU A 264 15.05 -4.05 4.59
N GLY A 265 16.09 -4.66 4.06
CA GLY A 265 17.48 -4.43 4.47
C GLY A 265 18.07 -3.24 3.74
N LYS A 266 19.01 -2.56 4.40
CA LYS A 266 19.83 -1.49 3.82
C LYS A 266 21.23 -2.05 3.56
N VAL A 267 21.71 -1.84 2.35
CA VAL A 267 23.05 -2.22 1.89
C VAL A 267 23.79 -0.94 1.50
N ASP A 268 25.04 -0.85 1.88
CA ASP A 268 25.88 0.30 1.55
C ASP A 268 26.22 0.35 0.05
N GLU A 269 26.48 1.54 -0.45
CA GLU A 269 26.86 1.79 -1.85
C GLU A 269 28.08 0.96 -2.28
N ALA A 270 29.04 0.76 -1.40
CA ALA A 270 30.25 -0.02 -1.68
C ALA A 270 29.98 -1.50 -1.96
N ASP A 271 28.85 -2.04 -1.47
CA ASP A 271 28.54 -3.47 -1.56
C ASP A 271 27.34 -3.78 -2.46
N ILE A 272 26.49 -2.78 -2.81
CA ILE A 272 25.29 -3.03 -3.63
C ILE A 272 25.60 -3.61 -5.00
N GLY A 273 26.77 -3.26 -5.58
CA GLY A 273 27.21 -3.80 -6.87
C GLY A 273 27.48 -5.31 -6.89
N LYS A 274 27.52 -5.97 -5.72
CA LYS A 274 27.72 -7.42 -5.54
C LYS A 274 26.39 -8.15 -5.30
N VAL A 275 25.28 -7.43 -5.15
CA VAL A 275 23.95 -7.97 -4.85
C VAL A 275 23.14 -8.08 -6.13
N TYR A 276 22.60 -9.28 -6.39
CA TYR A 276 21.76 -9.57 -7.55
C TYR A 276 20.44 -10.20 -7.12
N LEU A 277 19.47 -10.19 -8.02
CA LEU A 277 18.19 -10.88 -7.81
C LEU A 277 18.38 -12.39 -7.68
N ASP A 278 17.51 -13.03 -6.93
CA ASP A 278 17.48 -14.48 -6.65
C ASP A 278 18.68 -15.04 -5.86
N GLN A 279 19.61 -14.17 -5.39
CA GLN A 279 20.64 -14.62 -4.47
C GLN A 279 20.04 -15.19 -3.19
N ALA A 280 20.60 -16.31 -2.74
CA ALA A 280 20.26 -16.89 -1.45
C ALA A 280 20.72 -15.96 -0.30
N ALA A 281 19.90 -15.85 0.70
CA ALA A 281 20.24 -15.09 1.89
C ALA A 281 19.91 -15.89 3.15
N ARG A 282 20.77 -15.75 4.15
CA ARG A 282 20.58 -16.29 5.50
C ARG A 282 20.15 -15.16 6.41
N ILE A 283 18.96 -15.29 7.02
CA ILE A 283 18.40 -14.23 7.84
C ILE A 283 18.48 -14.63 9.32
N VAL A 284 19.03 -13.75 10.11
CA VAL A 284 19.07 -13.85 11.57
C VAL A 284 18.21 -12.74 12.14
N VAL A 285 17.19 -13.11 12.88
CA VAL A 285 16.27 -12.16 13.53
C VAL A 285 16.75 -11.97 14.98
N GLU A 286 16.80 -10.71 15.43
CA GLU A 286 17.34 -10.39 16.77
C GLU A 286 16.62 -11.13 17.90
N SER A 287 15.32 -11.38 17.73
CA SER A 287 14.50 -12.13 18.69
C SER A 287 14.72 -13.66 18.65
N PHE A 288 15.42 -14.18 17.62
CA PHE A 288 15.66 -15.63 17.39
C PHE A 288 17.09 -15.86 16.92
N LYS A 289 18.07 -15.52 17.78
CA LYS A 289 19.50 -15.56 17.43
C LYS A 289 20.00 -16.94 17.03
N ASP A 290 19.43 -17.98 17.62
CA ASP A 290 19.82 -19.38 17.35
C ASP A 290 19.14 -19.97 16.11
N LYS A 291 18.13 -19.26 15.54
CA LYS A 291 17.36 -19.73 14.39
C LYS A 291 17.72 -18.94 13.14
N LYS A 292 18.21 -19.66 12.13
CA LYS A 292 18.51 -19.09 10.83
C LYS A 292 17.36 -19.35 9.87
N PHE A 293 16.84 -18.31 9.25
CA PHE A 293 15.81 -18.39 8.24
C PHE A 293 16.43 -18.27 6.85
N ASN A 294 15.99 -19.08 5.92
CA ASN A 294 16.45 -19.00 4.54
C ASN A 294 15.51 -18.09 3.74
N GLY A 295 16.11 -17.22 2.95
CA GLY A 295 15.38 -16.32 2.07
C GLY A 295 16.09 -16.09 0.76
N LYS A 296 15.48 -15.27 -0.10
CA LYS A 296 16.02 -14.87 -1.40
C LYS A 296 15.85 -13.39 -1.61
N VAL A 297 16.82 -12.79 -2.32
CA VAL A 297 16.70 -11.39 -2.78
C VAL A 297 15.64 -11.31 -3.87
N THR A 298 14.57 -10.56 -3.62
CA THR A 298 13.45 -10.42 -4.56
C THR A 298 13.41 -9.07 -5.26
N LYS A 299 13.89 -8.01 -4.60
CA LYS A 299 13.95 -6.66 -5.18
C LYS A 299 15.15 -5.89 -4.66
N ILE A 300 15.71 -5.06 -5.53
CA ILE A 300 16.76 -4.11 -5.21
C ILE A 300 16.25 -2.73 -5.64
N SER A 301 16.28 -1.75 -4.74
CA SER A 301 15.88 -0.37 -5.07
C SER A 301 16.87 0.23 -6.05
N PRO A 302 16.44 0.80 -7.18
CA PRO A 302 17.33 1.54 -8.08
C PRO A 302 17.71 2.93 -7.53
N LEU A 303 17.02 3.39 -6.47
CA LEU A 303 17.25 4.69 -5.85
C LEU A 303 17.95 4.50 -4.50
N GLY A 304 19.16 5.06 -4.37
CA GLY A 304 19.85 5.17 -3.09
C GLY A 304 19.19 6.22 -2.20
N LYS A 305 19.18 5.98 -0.91
CA LYS A 305 18.72 6.92 0.12
C LYS A 305 19.93 7.39 0.91
N GLU A 306 20.17 8.67 0.88
CA GLU A 306 21.21 9.31 1.70
C GLU A 306 20.64 9.67 3.08
N LYS A 307 21.32 9.23 4.10
CA LYS A 307 21.05 9.59 5.47
C LYS A 307 22.39 9.73 6.22
N ASP A 308 22.57 10.84 6.92
CA ASP A 308 23.79 11.10 7.70
C ASP A 308 25.09 10.97 6.86
N ASN A 309 25.07 11.45 5.60
CA ASN A 309 26.15 11.35 4.61
C ASN A 309 26.52 9.91 4.18
N VAL A 310 25.67 8.94 4.45
CA VAL A 310 25.83 7.55 4.00
C VAL A 310 24.74 7.21 3.00
N THR A 311 25.15 6.82 1.79
CA THR A 311 24.21 6.34 0.76
C THR A 311 23.97 4.86 0.94
N THR A 312 22.70 4.49 1.11
CA THR A 312 22.26 3.09 1.25
C THR A 312 21.19 2.74 0.23
N PHE A 313 21.18 1.50 -0.20
CA PHE A 313 20.16 0.95 -1.11
C PHE A 313 19.28 -0.03 -0.38
N GLU A 314 17.97 0.08 -0.60
CA GLU A 314 17.00 -0.85 -0.01
C GLU A 314 16.95 -2.14 -0.81
N VAL A 315 17.16 -3.26 -0.13
CA VAL A 315 17.08 -4.61 -0.70
C VAL A 315 15.99 -5.38 0.04
N ARG A 316 15.09 -6.02 -0.72
CA ARG A 316 14.06 -6.91 -0.16
C ARG A 316 14.53 -8.35 -0.22
N VAL A 317 14.55 -9.00 0.92
CA VAL A 317 14.85 -10.42 1.06
C VAL A 317 13.60 -11.13 1.56
N SER A 318 12.96 -11.92 0.71
CA SER A 318 11.71 -12.64 1.02
C SER A 318 11.98 -13.87 1.88
N ILE A 319 11.06 -14.14 2.82
CA ILE A 319 11.10 -15.25 3.77
C ILE A 319 9.69 -15.85 3.88
N LEU A 320 9.58 -17.16 3.75
CA LEU A 320 8.33 -17.86 4.06
C LEU A 320 8.12 -17.93 5.57
N ASN A 321 6.92 -17.59 6.03
CA ASN A 321 6.56 -17.54 7.45
C ASN A 321 5.34 -18.43 7.78
N PRO A 322 5.40 -19.75 7.50
CA PRO A 322 4.25 -20.64 7.65
C PRO A 322 3.76 -20.75 9.11
N GLY A 323 4.65 -20.57 10.09
CA GLY A 323 4.33 -20.60 11.50
C GLY A 323 3.85 -19.28 12.09
N GLY A 324 3.92 -18.16 11.35
CA GLY A 324 3.58 -16.84 11.88
C GLY A 324 4.51 -16.33 12.99
N GLU A 325 5.70 -16.94 13.14
CA GLU A 325 6.66 -16.59 14.20
C GLU A 325 7.28 -15.21 13.96
N LEU A 326 7.51 -14.87 12.69
CA LEU A 326 8.08 -13.59 12.29
C LEU A 326 6.99 -12.52 12.29
N LYS A 327 7.15 -11.51 13.13
CA LYS A 327 6.21 -10.40 13.27
C LYS A 327 6.73 -9.16 12.54
N SER A 328 5.81 -8.33 12.10
CA SER A 328 6.13 -7.04 11.48
C SER A 328 6.96 -6.16 12.43
N ASN A 329 7.88 -5.40 11.86
CA ASN A 329 8.83 -4.51 12.55
C ASN A 329 9.92 -5.17 13.41
N MET A 330 10.05 -6.51 13.43
CA MET A 330 11.21 -7.15 14.03
C MET A 330 12.49 -6.75 13.30
N SER A 331 13.57 -6.50 14.04
CA SER A 331 14.90 -6.24 13.48
C SER A 331 15.54 -7.55 13.02
N ALA A 332 16.11 -7.54 11.83
CA ALA A 332 16.75 -8.69 11.22
C ALA A 332 17.98 -8.27 10.42
N ASN A 333 18.97 -9.16 10.40
CA ASN A 333 20.15 -9.07 9.57
C ASN A 333 20.04 -10.15 8.49
N ALA A 334 20.06 -9.73 7.23
CA ALA A 334 20.07 -10.62 6.07
C ALA A 334 21.49 -10.69 5.52
N GLU A 335 22.13 -11.85 5.66
CA GLU A 335 23.41 -12.16 5.04
C GLU A 335 23.16 -12.67 3.63
N ILE A 336 23.36 -11.81 2.64
CA ILE A 336 23.19 -12.13 1.22
C ILE A 336 24.45 -12.85 0.74
N ILE A 337 24.34 -14.10 0.33
CA ILE A 337 25.46 -14.96 -0.02
C ILE A 337 25.93 -14.62 -1.44
N ILE A 338 27.17 -14.12 -1.54
CA ILE A 338 27.81 -13.85 -2.84
C ILE A 338 28.46 -15.12 -3.39
N GLU A 339 29.25 -15.79 -2.53
CA GLU A 339 29.98 -17.01 -2.88
C GLU A 339 30.07 -17.90 -1.63
N GLU A 340 29.77 -19.18 -1.76
CA GLU A 340 29.88 -20.16 -0.69
C GLU A 340 30.82 -21.27 -1.15
N LYS A 341 31.85 -21.58 -0.35
CA LYS A 341 32.74 -22.71 -0.54
C LYS A 341 32.56 -23.68 0.61
N LYS A 342 32.14 -24.91 0.26
CA LYS A 342 31.88 -25.98 1.24
C LYS A 342 33.09 -26.88 1.42
N GLY A 343 33.31 -27.34 2.66
CA GLY A 343 34.33 -28.31 2.99
C GLY A 343 35.75 -27.82 2.82
N VAL A 344 36.02 -26.51 2.92
CA VAL A 344 37.38 -25.94 2.85
C VAL A 344 38.07 -26.01 4.22
N LEU A 345 39.40 -25.98 4.21
CA LEU A 345 40.19 -25.93 5.42
C LEU A 345 40.15 -24.51 5.99
N LEU A 346 39.63 -24.38 7.20
CA LEU A 346 39.55 -23.13 7.91
C LEU A 346 40.75 -22.97 8.84
N ILE A 347 41.47 -21.88 8.74
CA ILE A 347 42.57 -21.50 9.63
C ILE A 347 42.05 -20.34 10.47
N PRO A 348 41.97 -20.47 11.80
CA PRO A 348 41.64 -19.36 12.67
C PRO A 348 42.70 -18.27 12.60
N GLU A 349 42.29 -17.01 12.69
CA GLU A 349 43.19 -15.84 12.72
C GLU A 349 44.02 -15.78 13.98
#